data_ec95707f87b9d42f0bbc0983c4faad3e
#
_entry.id   ec95707f87b9d42f0bbc0983c4faad3e
#
_cell.length_a   1.000
_cell.length_b   1.000
_cell.length_c   1.000
_cell.angle_alpha   90.00
_cell.angle_beta   90.00
_cell.angle_gamma   90.00
#
_symmetry.space_group_name_H-M   'P 1'
#
loop_
_entity.id
_entity.type
_entity.pdbx_description
1 polymer ?
#
loop_
_entity_poly.entity_id
_entity_poly.type
_entity_poly.pdbx_seq_one_letter_code
_entity_poly.pdbx_strand_id
1 'polypeptide(L)'
;MLPDHLHAVCVATGDAFDDIDIRRLYNMLRRHCPVPFTLHCMSDRARDVPAAVQVHQPRDWHELERPDMRQTTKKLRLFARDGLPASEFLYLDVSLVIRADMREMLAFAFGSPADLVIVRNWSQEGFNSSVMRIRTGALSMVYDAFRAGERHVQQVKGDQEFIYFSLQARNLLDRTATFPEGQIISYKATRRLCRKDPRRAASRLANATIVKFHGRPKPAQVLGGFWESLRARLRRCGNFGRRDLRSHWRLPAPAADAEG
;
A
#
# COMPACT_ATOMS: atom_id res chain seq x y z
N MET A 1 -20.55 0.21 -4.70
CA MET A 1 -20.60 -0.54 -5.97
C MET A 1 -19.19 -1.04 -6.27
N LEU A 2 -19.03 -2.24 -6.84
CA LEU A 2 -17.72 -2.70 -7.30
C LEU A 2 -17.39 -2.06 -8.67
N PRO A 3 -16.13 -1.76 -8.98
CA PRO A 3 -15.75 -1.38 -10.33
C PRO A 3 -15.83 -2.60 -11.28
N ASP A 4 -16.16 -2.38 -12.55
CA ASP A 4 -16.18 -3.45 -13.56
C ASP A 4 -14.76 -3.97 -13.82
N HIS A 5 -13.77 -3.09 -13.71
CA HIS A 5 -12.34 -3.39 -13.82
C HIS A 5 -11.54 -2.56 -12.80
N LEU A 6 -10.65 -3.20 -12.05
CA LEU A 6 -9.81 -2.53 -11.08
C LEU A 6 -8.46 -2.13 -11.70
N HIS A 7 -8.18 -0.84 -11.74
CA HIS A 7 -6.81 -0.34 -11.93
C HIS A 7 -6.11 -0.29 -10.57
N ALA A 8 -5.26 -1.29 -10.29
CA ALA A 8 -4.42 -1.32 -9.10
C ALA A 8 -3.05 -0.71 -9.41
N VAL A 9 -2.49 0.07 -8.50
CA VAL A 9 -1.21 0.77 -8.70
C VAL A 9 -0.27 0.49 -7.55
N CYS A 10 1.00 0.26 -7.84
CA CYS A 10 2.07 0.30 -6.84
C CYS A 10 3.20 1.22 -7.30
N VAL A 11 4.00 1.70 -6.35
CA VAL A 11 5.22 2.49 -6.59
C VAL A 11 6.41 1.70 -6.06
N ALA A 12 7.36 1.39 -6.94
CA ALA A 12 8.57 0.63 -6.63
C ALA A 12 9.80 1.36 -7.21
N THR A 13 10.40 2.23 -6.40
CA THR A 13 11.57 3.04 -6.79
C THR A 13 12.77 2.75 -5.89
N GLY A 14 13.97 2.94 -6.41
CA GLY A 14 15.23 2.60 -5.73
C GLY A 14 15.32 1.11 -5.42
N ASP A 15 16.12 0.76 -4.40
CA ASP A 15 16.39 -0.63 -4.01
C ASP A 15 15.53 -1.11 -2.83
N ALA A 16 14.49 -0.34 -2.49
CA ALA A 16 13.62 -0.68 -1.35
C ALA A 16 12.75 -1.91 -1.59
N PHE A 17 12.46 -2.23 -2.86
CA PHE A 17 11.63 -3.35 -3.29
C PHE A 17 12.18 -3.99 -4.55
N ASP A 18 12.23 -5.32 -4.53
CA ASP A 18 12.66 -6.16 -5.65
C ASP A 18 11.48 -6.53 -6.54
N ASP A 19 11.78 -7.02 -7.74
CA ASP A 19 10.78 -7.49 -8.70
C ASP A 19 9.93 -8.64 -8.12
N ILE A 20 10.52 -9.46 -7.26
CA ILE A 20 9.82 -10.52 -6.52
C ILE A 20 8.73 -9.96 -5.59
N ASP A 21 8.89 -8.77 -5.03
CA ASP A 21 7.88 -8.15 -4.18
C ASP A 21 6.70 -7.66 -5.01
N ILE A 22 6.94 -7.16 -6.23
CA ILE A 22 5.89 -6.79 -7.20
C ILE A 22 5.15 -8.05 -7.67
N ARG A 23 5.87 -9.14 -7.98
CA ARG A 23 5.27 -10.45 -8.32
C ARG A 23 4.38 -10.98 -7.19
N ARG A 24 4.78 -10.80 -5.93
CA ARG A 24 3.98 -11.17 -4.75
C ARG A 24 2.70 -10.35 -4.67
N LEU A 25 2.78 -9.04 -4.85
CA LEU A 25 1.60 -8.17 -4.86
C LEU A 25 0.62 -8.58 -5.97
N TYR A 26 1.12 -8.81 -7.19
CA TYR A 26 0.31 -9.30 -8.31
C TYR A 26 -0.39 -10.64 -7.99
N ASN A 27 0.33 -11.59 -7.40
CA ASN A 27 -0.26 -12.89 -7.04
C ASN A 27 -1.26 -12.80 -5.88
N MET A 28 -1.09 -11.86 -4.95
CA MET A 28 -2.09 -11.61 -3.92
C MET A 28 -3.37 -11.00 -4.53
N LEU A 29 -3.25 -10.06 -5.46
CA LEU A 29 -4.38 -9.53 -6.23
C LEU A 29 -5.11 -10.63 -7.00
N ARG A 30 -4.38 -11.50 -7.70
CA ARG A 30 -4.99 -12.64 -8.42
C ARG A 30 -5.83 -13.56 -7.51
N ARG A 31 -5.47 -13.69 -6.25
CA ARG A 31 -6.18 -14.56 -5.29
C ARG A 31 -7.34 -13.89 -4.58
N HIS A 32 -7.28 -12.58 -4.41
CA HIS A 32 -8.18 -11.89 -3.50
C HIS A 32 -8.98 -10.74 -4.14
N CYS A 33 -8.66 -10.34 -5.37
CA CYS A 33 -9.43 -9.35 -6.10
C CYS A 33 -10.67 -10.03 -6.73
N PRO A 34 -11.88 -9.58 -6.40
CA PRO A 34 -13.12 -10.22 -6.89
C PRO A 34 -13.53 -9.78 -8.29
N VAL A 35 -12.78 -8.86 -8.92
CA VAL A 35 -13.07 -8.32 -10.26
C VAL A 35 -11.82 -8.41 -11.14
N PRO A 36 -11.95 -8.36 -12.47
CA PRO A 36 -10.81 -8.22 -13.38
C PRO A 36 -9.95 -7.03 -12.97
N PHE A 37 -8.62 -7.14 -13.09
CA PHE A 37 -7.73 -6.05 -12.72
C PHE A 37 -6.51 -5.95 -13.63
N THR A 38 -5.94 -4.75 -13.68
CA THR A 38 -4.60 -4.46 -14.20
C THR A 38 -3.73 -3.92 -13.07
N LEU A 39 -2.55 -4.51 -12.85
CA LEU A 39 -1.56 -3.93 -11.93
C LEU A 39 -0.60 -3.02 -12.70
N HIS A 40 -0.60 -1.74 -12.34
CA HIS A 40 0.33 -0.74 -12.82
C HIS A 40 1.47 -0.59 -11.81
N CYS A 41 2.70 -0.75 -12.25
CA CYS A 41 3.89 -0.52 -11.44
C CYS A 41 4.59 0.75 -11.89
N MET A 42 4.53 1.81 -11.10
CA MET A 42 5.31 3.01 -11.33
C MET A 42 6.72 2.81 -10.79
N SER A 43 7.72 2.86 -11.67
CA SER A 43 9.11 2.53 -11.35
C SER A 43 10.08 3.52 -11.98
N ASP A 44 11.27 3.62 -11.41
CA ASP A 44 12.41 4.38 -11.92
C ASP A 44 13.25 3.58 -12.93
N ARG A 45 12.93 2.30 -13.12
CA ARG A 45 13.64 1.39 -14.03
C ARG A 45 12.72 0.32 -14.62
N ALA A 46 13.18 -0.37 -15.65
CA ALA A 46 12.54 -1.60 -16.12
C ALA A 46 12.48 -2.65 -15.00
N ARG A 47 11.45 -3.49 -15.02
CA ARG A 47 11.20 -4.53 -14.02
C ARG A 47 10.99 -5.88 -14.68
N ASP A 48 11.60 -6.92 -14.14
CA ASP A 48 11.32 -8.30 -14.52
C ASP A 48 10.09 -8.81 -13.75
N VAL A 49 8.92 -8.55 -14.34
CA VAL A 49 7.61 -8.86 -13.76
C VAL A 49 6.72 -9.56 -14.79
N PRO A 50 5.63 -10.25 -14.39
CA PRO A 50 4.72 -10.86 -15.34
C PRO A 50 4.23 -9.88 -16.41
N ALA A 51 4.06 -10.33 -17.65
CA ALA A 51 3.60 -9.49 -18.78
C ALA A 51 2.24 -8.79 -18.52
N ALA A 52 1.42 -9.33 -17.61
CA ALA A 52 0.18 -8.72 -17.18
C ALA A 52 0.35 -7.51 -16.23
N VAL A 53 1.59 -7.22 -15.79
CA VAL A 53 1.91 -6.03 -15.00
C VAL A 53 2.42 -4.94 -15.95
N GLN A 54 1.75 -3.79 -15.96
CA GLN A 54 2.16 -2.65 -16.76
C GLN A 54 3.17 -1.79 -16.01
N VAL A 55 4.40 -1.73 -16.48
CA VAL A 55 5.46 -0.91 -15.89
C VAL A 55 5.48 0.47 -16.53
N HIS A 56 5.35 1.50 -15.69
CA HIS A 56 5.41 2.90 -16.08
C HIS A 56 6.67 3.54 -15.52
N GLN A 57 7.39 4.30 -16.33
CA GLN A 57 8.61 5.02 -15.94
C GLN A 57 8.42 6.53 -16.14
N PRO A 58 7.77 7.23 -15.18
CA PRO A 58 7.62 8.67 -15.24
C PRO A 58 8.98 9.38 -15.30
N ARG A 59 9.10 10.38 -16.16
CA ARG A 59 10.36 11.12 -16.36
C ARG A 59 10.62 12.16 -15.27
N ASP A 60 9.61 12.51 -14.49
CA ASP A 60 9.60 13.58 -13.50
C ASP A 60 9.88 13.12 -12.06
N TRP A 61 10.42 11.89 -11.87
CA TRP A 61 10.75 11.38 -10.55
C TRP A 61 11.69 12.29 -9.75
N HIS A 62 12.65 12.93 -10.40
CA HIS A 62 13.64 13.82 -9.77
C HIS A 62 12.98 15.06 -9.16
N GLU A 63 11.85 15.52 -9.70
CA GLU A 63 11.10 16.67 -9.18
C GLU A 63 10.43 16.37 -7.82
N LEU A 64 10.32 15.09 -7.46
CA LEU A 64 9.73 14.61 -6.21
C LEU A 64 10.77 14.24 -5.17
N GLU A 65 12.04 14.47 -5.44
CA GLU A 65 13.14 14.21 -4.52
C GLU A 65 13.51 15.47 -3.75
N ARG A 66 13.52 15.34 -2.43
CA ARG A 66 14.02 16.37 -1.52
C ARG A 66 14.93 15.74 -0.49
N PRO A 67 16.14 16.30 -0.27
CA PRO A 67 17.14 15.73 0.66
C PRO A 67 16.63 15.61 2.11
N ASP A 68 15.75 16.49 2.52
CA ASP A 68 15.18 16.56 3.87
C ASP A 68 13.93 15.66 4.04
N MET A 69 13.47 14.99 2.97
CA MET A 69 12.27 14.18 2.98
C MET A 69 12.54 12.72 2.62
N ARG A 70 11.61 11.85 2.97
CA ARG A 70 11.68 10.42 2.65
C ARG A 70 11.42 10.19 1.16
N GLN A 71 12.01 9.14 0.60
CA GLN A 71 11.77 8.69 -0.78
C GLN A 71 10.27 8.33 -1.05
N THR A 72 9.46 8.24 -0.02
CA THR A 72 8.02 8.00 -0.16
C THR A 72 7.28 9.16 -0.83
N THR A 73 7.87 10.35 -0.92
CA THR A 73 7.32 11.51 -1.65
C THR A 73 7.06 11.24 -3.12
N LYS A 74 7.75 10.26 -3.71
CA LYS A 74 7.49 9.80 -5.09
C LYS A 74 6.03 9.35 -5.31
N LYS A 75 5.32 8.91 -4.27
CA LYS A 75 3.90 8.60 -4.34
C LYS A 75 3.01 9.82 -4.66
N LEU A 76 3.49 11.03 -4.41
CA LEU A 76 2.73 12.23 -4.73
C LEU A 76 2.47 12.37 -6.23
N ARG A 77 3.27 11.69 -7.10
CA ARG A 77 3.01 11.57 -8.54
C ARG A 77 1.65 10.96 -8.87
N LEU A 78 1.09 10.17 -7.97
CA LEU A 78 -0.24 9.57 -8.14
C LEU A 78 -1.37 10.62 -8.16
N PHE A 79 -1.13 11.82 -7.66
CA PHE A 79 -2.08 12.92 -7.67
C PHE A 79 -1.99 13.80 -8.92
N ALA A 80 -1.00 13.60 -9.79
CA ALA A 80 -0.89 14.36 -11.04
C ALA A 80 -2.09 14.10 -11.97
N ARG A 81 -2.42 15.08 -12.80
CA ARG A 81 -3.57 15.01 -13.73
C ARG A 81 -3.41 13.91 -14.78
N ASP A 82 -2.18 13.62 -15.16
CA ASP A 82 -1.77 12.58 -16.13
C ASP A 82 -1.21 11.32 -15.44
N GLY A 83 -1.55 11.11 -14.15
CA GLY A 83 -0.99 10.05 -13.33
C GLY A 83 -1.17 8.65 -13.92
N LEU A 84 -2.38 8.35 -14.41
CA LEU A 84 -2.75 7.07 -15.02
C LEU A 84 -3.89 7.26 -16.02
N PRO A 85 -3.96 6.42 -17.06
CA PRO A 85 -5.07 6.46 -18.03
C PRO A 85 -6.34 5.76 -17.49
N ALA A 86 -6.74 6.12 -16.27
CA ALA A 86 -7.94 5.63 -15.60
C ALA A 86 -8.58 6.77 -14.80
N SER A 87 -9.91 6.84 -14.76
CA SER A 87 -10.65 7.88 -14.03
C SER A 87 -10.46 7.78 -12.51
N GLU A 88 -10.24 6.58 -12.01
CA GLU A 88 -9.92 6.29 -10.61
C GLU A 88 -9.14 4.98 -10.48
N PHE A 89 -8.38 4.82 -9.43
CA PHE A 89 -7.55 3.64 -9.19
C PHE A 89 -7.31 3.37 -7.71
N LEU A 90 -6.91 2.13 -7.40
CA LEU A 90 -6.51 1.73 -6.06
C LEU A 90 -4.98 1.64 -5.96
N TYR A 91 -4.37 2.53 -5.19
CA TYR A 91 -2.96 2.43 -4.83
C TYR A 91 -2.76 1.43 -3.68
N LEU A 92 -1.75 0.58 -3.82
CA LEU A 92 -1.32 -0.42 -2.84
C LEU A 92 0.19 -0.35 -2.66
N ASP A 93 0.64 -0.10 -1.43
CA ASP A 93 2.07 -0.22 -1.10
C ASP A 93 2.56 -1.65 -1.34
N VAL A 94 3.76 -1.80 -1.90
CA VAL A 94 4.39 -3.11 -2.11
C VAL A 94 4.62 -3.87 -0.79
N SER A 95 4.77 -3.16 0.33
CA SER A 95 5.01 -3.75 1.66
C SER A 95 3.74 -4.09 2.43
N LEU A 96 2.75 -4.65 1.78
CA LEU A 96 1.52 -5.16 2.41
C LEU A 96 1.30 -6.64 2.10
N VAL A 97 0.37 -7.25 2.83
CA VAL A 97 -0.16 -8.59 2.55
C VAL A 97 -1.67 -8.48 2.42
N ILE A 98 -2.20 -8.84 1.24
CA ILE A 98 -3.64 -9.02 1.03
C ILE A 98 -3.97 -10.43 1.53
N ARG A 99 -4.85 -10.51 2.53
CA ARG A 99 -5.09 -11.73 3.29
C ARG A 99 -6.46 -12.34 2.99
N ALA A 100 -7.43 -11.52 2.64
CA ALA A 100 -8.81 -11.95 2.43
C ALA A 100 -9.42 -11.28 1.19
N ASP A 101 -10.61 -11.73 0.79
CA ASP A 101 -11.39 -11.15 -0.31
C ASP A 101 -11.50 -9.63 -0.14
N MET A 102 -11.24 -8.91 -1.21
CA MET A 102 -11.23 -7.44 -1.25
C MET A 102 -12.62 -6.85 -1.54
N ARG A 103 -13.64 -7.65 -1.72
CA ARG A 103 -14.99 -7.22 -2.19
C ARG A 103 -15.57 -6.07 -1.37
N GLU A 104 -15.65 -6.23 -0.06
CA GLU A 104 -16.23 -5.19 0.81
C GLU A 104 -15.39 -3.90 0.82
N MET A 105 -14.08 -4.06 0.84
CA MET A 105 -13.14 -2.94 0.81
C MET A 105 -13.25 -2.16 -0.51
N LEU A 106 -13.33 -2.87 -1.65
CA LEU A 106 -13.50 -2.25 -2.97
C LEU A 106 -14.89 -1.61 -3.11
N ALA A 107 -15.94 -2.29 -2.66
CA ALA A 107 -17.30 -1.73 -2.69
C ALA A 107 -17.39 -0.42 -1.91
N PHE A 108 -16.76 -0.35 -0.73
CA PHE A 108 -16.66 0.89 0.05
C PHE A 108 -15.85 1.96 -0.70
N ALA A 109 -14.65 1.62 -1.16
CA ALA A 109 -13.74 2.58 -1.76
C ALA A 109 -14.31 3.20 -3.05
N PHE A 110 -14.85 2.38 -3.95
CA PHE A 110 -15.38 2.83 -5.25
C PHE A 110 -16.83 3.31 -5.18
N GLY A 111 -17.58 2.94 -4.15
CA GLY A 111 -18.91 3.50 -3.86
C GLY A 111 -18.87 4.85 -3.13
N SER A 112 -17.72 5.26 -2.60
CA SER A 112 -17.56 6.53 -1.88
C SER A 112 -17.62 7.72 -2.84
N PRO A 113 -18.36 8.80 -2.52
CA PRO A 113 -18.37 10.04 -3.29
C PRO A 113 -17.07 10.86 -3.13
N ALA A 114 -16.26 10.59 -2.11
CA ALA A 114 -15.01 11.29 -1.84
C ALA A 114 -14.02 11.20 -3.03
N ASP A 115 -13.12 12.16 -3.18
CA ASP A 115 -12.08 12.12 -4.21
C ASP A 115 -10.89 11.25 -3.80
N LEU A 116 -10.69 11.11 -2.50
CA LEU A 116 -9.66 10.27 -1.91
C LEU A 116 -10.27 9.41 -0.81
N VAL A 117 -10.13 8.08 -0.92
CA VAL A 117 -10.35 7.16 0.21
C VAL A 117 -9.00 6.65 0.66
N ILE A 118 -8.66 6.87 1.94
CA ILE A 118 -7.31 6.63 2.46
C ILE A 118 -7.37 5.94 3.84
N VAL A 119 -6.30 5.33 4.27
CA VAL A 119 -6.24 4.73 5.61
C VAL A 119 -6.03 5.83 6.67
N ARG A 120 -6.82 5.79 7.76
CA ARG A 120 -6.54 6.61 8.95
C ARG A 120 -5.21 6.20 9.57
N ASN A 121 -4.42 7.15 10.03
CA ASN A 121 -3.17 6.82 10.73
C ASN A 121 -3.46 6.07 12.04
N TRP A 122 -2.65 5.05 12.34
CA TRP A 122 -2.86 4.19 13.52
C TRP A 122 -2.31 4.74 14.83
N SER A 123 -1.51 5.79 14.80
CA SER A 123 -0.76 6.28 15.96
C SER A 123 -0.91 7.77 16.24
N GLN A 124 -1.38 8.52 15.29
CA GLN A 124 -1.53 9.98 15.38
C GLN A 124 -2.65 10.46 14.47
N GLU A 125 -3.06 11.70 14.59
CA GLU A 125 -3.98 12.33 13.66
C GLU A 125 -3.40 12.34 12.25
N GLY A 126 -4.28 12.25 11.22
CA GLY A 126 -3.91 12.27 9.83
C GLY A 126 -4.05 10.95 9.11
N PHE A 127 -3.33 10.79 8.01
CA PHE A 127 -3.47 9.69 7.09
C PHE A 127 -2.30 8.72 7.11
N ASN A 128 -2.56 7.50 6.62
CA ASN A 128 -1.55 6.56 6.20
C ASN A 128 -1.75 6.22 4.72
N SER A 129 -0.78 6.55 3.89
CA SER A 129 -0.83 6.47 2.43
C SER A 129 -0.55 5.07 1.87
N SER A 130 -0.70 4.00 2.66
CA SER A 130 -0.36 2.65 2.19
C SER A 130 -1.41 2.00 1.31
N VAL A 131 -2.65 2.43 1.43
CA VAL A 131 -3.78 2.06 0.56
C VAL A 131 -4.61 3.31 0.33
N MET A 132 -4.83 3.64 -0.94
CA MET A 132 -5.58 4.83 -1.34
C MET A 132 -6.42 4.52 -2.58
N ARG A 133 -7.72 4.83 -2.57
CA ARG A 133 -8.45 5.01 -3.82
C ARG A 133 -8.39 6.49 -4.18
N ILE A 134 -7.93 6.78 -5.37
CA ILE A 134 -7.72 8.15 -5.87
C ILE A 134 -8.56 8.36 -7.13
N ARG A 135 -9.31 9.44 -7.20
CA ARG A 135 -9.88 9.96 -8.45
C ARG A 135 -8.82 10.77 -9.18
N THR A 136 -8.51 10.35 -10.40
CA THR A 136 -7.42 10.96 -11.19
C THR A 136 -7.65 12.44 -11.39
N GLY A 137 -6.64 13.24 -11.05
CA GLY A 137 -6.65 14.68 -11.20
C GLY A 137 -7.52 15.49 -10.24
N ALA A 138 -8.43 14.85 -9.48
CA ALA A 138 -9.36 15.56 -8.59
C ALA A 138 -8.66 16.35 -7.47
N LEU A 139 -7.52 15.88 -7.00
CA LEU A 139 -6.68 16.50 -5.98
C LEU A 139 -5.27 16.79 -6.49
N SER A 140 -5.13 17.17 -7.78
CA SER A 140 -3.82 17.42 -8.42
C SER A 140 -3.02 18.52 -7.73
N MET A 141 -3.68 19.41 -7.01
CA MET A 141 -3.01 20.46 -6.25
C MET A 141 -2.04 19.92 -5.18
N VAL A 142 -2.19 18.67 -4.73
CA VAL A 142 -1.22 18.02 -3.83
C VAL A 142 0.12 17.81 -4.54
N TYR A 143 0.08 17.33 -5.79
CA TYR A 143 1.27 17.16 -6.62
C TYR A 143 1.86 18.50 -7.02
N ASP A 144 1.02 19.44 -7.50
CA ASP A 144 1.43 20.76 -7.96
C ASP A 144 2.08 21.57 -6.82
N ALA A 145 1.51 21.53 -5.61
CA ALA A 145 2.06 22.18 -4.42
C ALA A 145 3.44 21.62 -4.04
N PHE A 146 3.60 20.29 -4.11
CA PHE A 146 4.90 19.69 -3.82
C PHE A 146 5.95 20.11 -4.84
N ARG A 147 5.64 20.08 -6.13
CA ARG A 147 6.55 20.54 -7.20
C ARG A 147 6.92 22.02 -7.07
N ALA A 148 5.95 22.86 -6.71
CA ALA A 148 6.16 24.28 -6.47
C ALA A 148 7.03 24.58 -5.21
N GLY A 149 7.46 23.55 -4.48
CA GLY A 149 8.29 23.73 -3.30
C GLY A 149 7.53 24.10 -2.03
N GLU A 150 6.19 23.98 -2.02
CA GLU A 150 5.38 24.30 -0.84
C GLU A 150 5.87 23.54 0.40
N ARG A 151 5.87 24.25 1.53
CA ARG A 151 6.20 23.71 2.85
C ARG A 151 5.09 23.98 3.82
N HIS A 152 4.81 23.02 4.69
CA HIS A 152 3.85 23.18 5.77
C HIS A 152 4.57 23.59 7.05
N VAL A 153 3.85 24.32 7.93
CA VAL A 153 4.38 24.75 9.24
C VAL A 153 4.78 23.52 10.09
N GLN A 154 4.03 22.43 9.98
CA GLN A 154 4.32 21.19 10.66
C GLN A 154 5.52 20.47 10.01
N GLN A 155 6.27 19.74 10.80
CA GLN A 155 7.38 18.96 10.30
C GLN A 155 6.88 17.80 9.43
N VAL A 156 6.98 17.93 8.11
CA VAL A 156 6.60 16.93 7.11
C VAL A 156 7.82 16.13 6.72
N LYS A 157 7.78 14.81 6.89
CA LYS A 157 8.89 13.89 6.55
C LYS A 157 8.61 12.99 5.35
N GLY A 158 7.37 12.89 4.92
CA GLY A 158 6.97 12.00 3.83
C GLY A 158 5.65 12.39 3.19
N ASP A 159 5.22 11.54 2.28
CA ASP A 159 4.01 11.72 1.47
C ASP A 159 2.73 11.83 2.30
N GLN A 160 2.54 10.96 3.30
CA GLN A 160 1.29 10.91 4.07
C GLN A 160 1.02 12.18 4.87
N GLU A 161 2.05 12.75 5.50
CA GLU A 161 1.96 14.02 6.19
C GLU A 161 1.73 15.17 5.19
N PHE A 162 2.43 15.14 4.05
CA PHE A 162 2.27 16.17 3.02
C PHE A 162 0.86 16.17 2.45
N ILE A 163 0.28 15.00 2.13
CA ILE A 163 -1.11 14.87 1.66
C ILE A 163 -2.07 15.48 2.69
N TYR A 164 -1.95 15.07 3.96
CA TYR A 164 -2.85 15.53 5.01
C TYR A 164 -2.81 17.05 5.17
N PHE A 165 -1.63 17.64 5.36
CA PHE A 165 -1.50 19.07 5.59
C PHE A 165 -1.79 19.91 4.35
N SER A 166 -1.52 19.41 3.14
CA SER A 166 -1.91 20.07 1.90
C SER A 166 -3.43 20.20 1.76
N LEU A 167 -4.17 19.15 2.13
CA LEU A 167 -5.64 19.16 2.10
C LEU A 167 -6.21 20.00 3.25
N GLN A 168 -5.65 19.93 4.44
CA GLN A 168 -6.05 20.72 5.60
C GLN A 168 -5.90 22.23 5.35
N ALA A 169 -4.75 22.63 4.83
CA ALA A 169 -4.46 24.06 4.54
C ALA A 169 -5.42 24.66 3.49
N ARG A 170 -6.10 23.81 2.72
CA ARG A 170 -7.05 24.22 1.66
C ARG A 170 -8.51 23.92 2.01
N ASN A 171 -8.78 23.50 3.24
CA ASN A 171 -10.11 23.08 3.71
C ASN A 171 -10.76 22.00 2.81
N LEU A 172 -9.95 21.01 2.35
CA LEU A 172 -10.37 19.93 1.46
C LEU A 172 -10.43 18.56 2.14
N LEU A 173 -10.37 18.51 3.47
CA LEU A 173 -10.47 17.22 4.21
C LEU A 173 -11.85 16.58 4.06
N ASP A 174 -12.91 17.35 3.83
CA ASP A 174 -14.28 16.89 3.53
C ASP A 174 -14.38 16.12 2.20
N ARG A 175 -13.42 16.33 1.27
CA ARG A 175 -13.29 15.55 0.03
C ARG A 175 -12.61 14.20 0.22
N THR A 176 -12.33 13.81 1.46
CA THR A 176 -11.68 12.55 1.81
C THR A 176 -12.60 11.66 2.64
N ALA A 177 -12.42 10.35 2.50
CA ALA A 177 -13.01 9.35 3.38
C ALA A 177 -11.92 8.40 3.88
N THR A 178 -12.15 7.75 5.01
CA THR A 178 -11.22 6.74 5.53
C THR A 178 -11.82 5.36 5.44
N PHE A 179 -10.99 4.37 5.06
CA PHE A 179 -11.40 2.97 5.09
C PHE A 179 -11.95 2.58 6.45
N PRO A 180 -12.98 1.70 6.52
CA PRO A 180 -13.51 1.19 7.76
C PRO A 180 -12.43 0.59 8.67
N GLU A 181 -12.58 0.83 9.98
CA GLU A 181 -11.63 0.31 10.94
C GLU A 181 -11.60 -1.22 10.90
N GLY A 182 -10.41 -1.80 10.97
CA GLY A 182 -10.22 -3.25 10.97
C GLY A 182 -9.99 -3.86 9.59
N GLN A 183 -10.45 -3.27 8.49
CA GLN A 183 -10.19 -3.80 7.15
C GLN A 183 -8.70 -3.74 6.77
N ILE A 184 -8.04 -2.65 7.11
CA ILE A 184 -6.62 -2.44 6.85
C ILE A 184 -5.92 -2.19 8.18
N ILE A 185 -5.02 -3.09 8.58
CA ILE A 185 -4.37 -3.03 9.89
C ILE A 185 -2.87 -2.90 9.80
N SER A 186 -2.27 -2.31 10.83
CA SER A 186 -0.82 -2.28 11.01
C SER A 186 -0.32 -3.57 11.65
N TYR A 187 0.56 -4.32 10.98
CA TYR A 187 1.24 -5.48 11.58
C TYR A 187 1.95 -5.11 12.89
N LYS A 188 2.69 -4.00 12.89
CA LYS A 188 3.44 -3.54 14.06
C LYS A 188 2.54 -3.22 15.26
N ALA A 189 1.42 -2.52 15.02
CA ALA A 189 0.45 -2.20 16.07
C ALA A 189 -0.23 -3.48 16.59
N THR A 190 -0.66 -4.38 15.70
CA THR A 190 -1.31 -5.64 16.08
C THR A 190 -0.37 -6.58 16.82
N ARG A 191 0.91 -6.64 16.42
CA ARG A 191 1.92 -7.40 17.16
C ARG A 191 2.20 -6.82 18.57
N ARG A 192 2.15 -5.50 18.72
CA ARG A 192 2.23 -4.87 20.06
C ARG A 192 1.01 -5.23 20.92
N LEU A 193 -0.18 -5.21 20.31
CA LEU A 193 -1.41 -5.63 20.99
C LEU A 193 -1.33 -7.09 21.43
N CYS A 194 -0.76 -8.00 20.63
CA CYS A 194 -0.59 -9.41 20.99
C CYS A 194 0.17 -9.62 22.31
N ARG A 195 1.07 -8.72 22.68
CA ARG A 195 1.80 -8.82 23.95
C ARG A 195 0.92 -8.54 25.17
N LYS A 196 -0.13 -7.74 25.00
CA LYS A 196 -1.09 -7.35 26.04
C LYS A 196 -2.33 -8.22 26.00
N ASP A 197 -2.89 -8.43 24.81
CA ASP A 197 -4.12 -9.17 24.56
C ASP A 197 -3.98 -10.02 23.28
N PRO A 198 -3.50 -11.29 23.42
CA PRO A 198 -3.32 -12.20 22.28
C PRO A 198 -4.64 -12.52 21.55
N ARG A 199 -5.76 -12.64 22.29
CA ARG A 199 -7.07 -12.99 21.69
C ARG A 199 -7.58 -11.86 20.82
N ARG A 200 -7.56 -10.63 21.31
CA ARG A 200 -7.94 -9.44 20.54
C ARG A 200 -7.04 -9.23 19.33
N ALA A 201 -5.73 -9.45 19.48
CA ALA A 201 -4.80 -9.37 18.35
C ALA A 201 -5.11 -10.42 17.27
N ALA A 202 -5.42 -11.66 17.67
CA ALA A 202 -5.80 -12.71 16.74
C ALA A 202 -7.12 -12.40 16.01
N SER A 203 -8.15 -11.94 16.73
CA SER A 203 -9.40 -11.48 16.14
C SER A 203 -9.20 -10.34 15.15
N ARG A 204 -8.39 -9.33 15.53
CA ARG A 204 -8.06 -8.21 14.64
C ARG A 204 -7.36 -8.67 13.36
N LEU A 205 -6.46 -9.64 13.44
CA LEU A 205 -5.81 -10.21 12.26
C LEU A 205 -6.82 -11.02 11.43
N ALA A 206 -7.66 -11.82 12.06
CA ALA A 206 -8.64 -12.68 11.38
C ALA A 206 -9.66 -11.87 10.55
N ASN A 207 -10.01 -10.68 10.99
CA ASN A 207 -11.00 -9.81 10.33
C ASN A 207 -10.38 -8.83 9.31
N ALA A 208 -9.04 -8.78 9.21
CA ALA A 208 -8.38 -7.85 8.30
C ALA A 208 -8.36 -8.36 6.86
N THR A 209 -8.65 -7.50 5.90
CA THR A 209 -8.43 -7.75 4.47
C THR A 209 -6.97 -7.53 4.11
N ILE A 210 -6.38 -6.45 4.60
CA ILE A 210 -4.99 -6.07 4.31
C ILE A 210 -4.20 -5.87 5.61
N VAL A 211 -2.99 -6.41 5.63
CA VAL A 211 -2.01 -6.20 6.70
C VAL A 211 -0.83 -5.40 6.17
N LYS A 212 -0.66 -4.18 6.67
CA LYS A 212 0.43 -3.29 6.30
C LYS A 212 1.64 -3.45 7.20
N PHE A 213 2.80 -3.65 6.57
CA PHE A 213 4.10 -3.59 7.22
C PHE A 213 4.72 -2.20 7.00
N HIS A 214 4.80 -1.39 8.05
CA HIS A 214 5.43 -0.07 7.97
C HIS A 214 6.71 -0.01 8.80
N GLY A 215 7.74 0.63 8.24
CA GLY A 215 9.07 0.66 8.85
C GLY A 215 9.72 -0.73 8.91
N ARG A 216 10.20 -1.12 10.09
CA ARG A 216 10.72 -2.48 10.35
C ARG A 216 9.81 -3.20 11.36
N PRO A 217 9.58 -4.52 11.22
CA PRO A 217 10.10 -5.41 10.17
C PRO A 217 9.36 -5.24 8.83
N LYS A 218 10.04 -5.53 7.72
CA LYS A 218 9.44 -5.69 6.38
C LYS A 218 8.79 -7.08 6.25
N PRO A 219 7.86 -7.31 5.28
CA PRO A 219 7.26 -8.62 5.05
C PRO A 219 8.31 -9.74 4.92
N ALA A 220 9.34 -9.56 4.11
CA ALA A 220 10.41 -10.52 3.93
C ALA A 220 11.09 -10.92 5.25
N GLN A 221 11.28 -9.98 6.17
CA GLN A 221 11.90 -10.22 7.48
C GLN A 221 11.02 -11.03 8.45
N VAL A 222 9.72 -11.11 8.22
CA VAL A 222 8.79 -11.88 9.07
C VAL A 222 8.38 -13.18 8.39
N LEU A 223 8.12 -13.09 7.07
CA LEU A 223 7.49 -14.16 6.29
C LEU A 223 8.50 -14.97 5.47
N GLY A 224 9.75 -14.47 5.33
CA GLY A 224 10.86 -15.09 4.61
C GLY A 224 11.40 -16.37 5.29
N GLY A 225 12.70 -16.67 5.09
CA GLY A 225 13.33 -17.94 5.36
C GLY A 225 13.43 -18.41 6.82
N PHE A 226 14.17 -19.50 7.01
CA PHE A 226 14.29 -20.25 8.27
C PHE A 226 14.98 -19.45 9.39
N TRP A 227 16.05 -18.74 9.09
CA TRP A 227 16.84 -18.01 10.09
C TRP A 227 16.11 -16.84 10.73
N GLU A 228 15.23 -16.19 9.99
CA GLU A 228 14.42 -15.11 10.53
C GLU A 228 13.31 -15.63 11.45
N SER A 229 12.81 -16.85 11.20
CA SER A 229 11.86 -17.50 12.10
C SER A 229 12.47 -17.86 13.44
N LEU A 230 13.75 -18.24 13.49
CA LEU A 230 14.44 -18.61 14.72
C LEU A 230 14.64 -17.40 15.65
N ARG A 231 15.09 -16.28 15.09
CA ARG A 231 15.19 -15.01 15.85
C ARG A 231 13.83 -14.48 16.32
N ALA A 232 12.76 -14.74 15.58
CA ALA A 232 11.41 -14.35 15.96
C ALA A 232 10.82 -15.24 17.05
N ARG A 233 11.19 -16.53 17.12
CA ARG A 233 10.74 -17.47 18.17
C ARG A 233 11.17 -17.07 19.58
N LEU A 234 12.33 -16.42 19.71
CA LEU A 234 12.87 -15.99 21.01
C LEU A 234 12.14 -14.76 21.60
N ARG A 235 11.23 -14.12 20.85
CA ARG A 235 10.48 -12.96 21.31
C ARG A 235 9.00 -13.30 21.40
N ARG A 236 8.38 -13.02 22.58
CA ARG A 236 6.92 -13.13 22.75
C ARG A 236 6.20 -12.43 21.59
N CYS A 237 5.29 -13.14 20.92
CA CYS A 237 4.59 -12.67 19.72
C CYS A 237 5.50 -12.40 18.50
N GLY A 238 6.73 -12.91 18.48
CA GLY A 238 7.65 -12.72 17.34
C GLY A 238 7.17 -13.36 16.04
N ASN A 239 6.46 -14.49 16.14
CA ASN A 239 5.86 -15.22 15.01
C ASN A 239 4.35 -14.95 14.84
N PHE A 240 3.82 -13.89 15.48
CA PHE A 240 2.40 -13.58 15.43
C PHE A 240 1.90 -13.48 13.99
N GLY A 241 0.87 -14.25 13.66
CA GLY A 241 0.25 -14.28 12.34
C GLY A 241 1.14 -14.81 11.19
N ARG A 242 2.38 -15.26 11.48
CA ARG A 242 3.35 -15.62 10.44
C ARG A 242 2.85 -16.71 9.51
N ARG A 243 2.25 -17.78 10.04
CA ARG A 243 1.78 -18.93 9.23
C ARG A 243 0.67 -18.49 8.27
N ASP A 244 -0.30 -17.77 8.78
CA ASP A 244 -1.43 -17.21 8.02
C ASP A 244 -0.92 -16.24 6.94
N LEU A 245 -0.22 -15.18 7.31
CA LEU A 245 0.27 -14.17 6.38
C LEU A 245 1.22 -14.75 5.31
N ARG A 246 2.03 -15.74 5.68
CA ARG A 246 2.96 -16.38 4.75
C ARG A 246 2.25 -17.17 3.65
N SER A 247 1.11 -17.80 3.94
CA SER A 247 0.33 -18.53 2.94
C SER A 247 -0.18 -17.62 1.83
N HIS A 248 -0.50 -16.35 2.16
CA HIS A 248 -0.94 -15.36 1.18
C HIS A 248 0.23 -14.67 0.45
N TRP A 249 1.37 -14.50 1.13
CA TRP A 249 2.52 -13.74 0.61
C TRP A 249 3.46 -14.57 -0.28
N ARG A 250 3.48 -15.90 -0.16
CA ARG A 250 4.35 -16.77 -0.98
C ARG A 250 3.94 -16.72 -2.45
N LEU A 251 4.95 -16.75 -3.31
CA LEU A 251 4.72 -17.09 -4.72
C LEU A 251 4.27 -18.56 -4.81
N PRO A 252 3.40 -18.90 -5.77
CA PRO A 252 3.18 -20.31 -6.13
C PRO A 252 4.52 -20.96 -6.46
N ALA A 253 4.65 -22.26 -6.20
CA ALA A 253 5.77 -23.03 -6.72
C ALA A 253 5.83 -22.81 -8.26
N PRO A 254 7.03 -22.74 -8.88
CA PRO A 254 7.13 -22.82 -10.32
C PRO A 254 6.34 -24.05 -10.75
N ALA A 255 5.51 -23.91 -11.78
CA ALA A 255 4.89 -25.06 -12.42
C ALA A 255 6.05 -26.00 -12.75
N ALA A 256 6.00 -27.26 -12.28
CA ALA A 256 6.88 -28.29 -12.79
C ALA A 256 6.64 -28.27 -14.30
N ASP A 257 7.69 -27.96 -15.05
CA ASP A 257 7.63 -27.99 -16.50
C ASP A 257 7.01 -29.34 -16.86
N ALA A 258 5.84 -29.29 -17.49
CA ALA A 258 5.25 -30.45 -18.11
C ALA A 258 6.14 -30.74 -19.32
N GLU A 259 7.29 -31.36 -19.07
CA GLU A 259 8.02 -32.11 -20.08
C GLU A 259 7.18 -33.37 -20.39
N GLY A 260 6.55 -33.34 -21.57
CA GLY A 260 5.83 -34.41 -22.18
C GLY A 260 5.68 -34.15 -23.65
#